data_bb81b1033c13bb0dc0d37be7a813ab8f
#
_entry.id   bb81b1033c13bb0dc0d37be7a813ab8f
#
_cell.length_a   1.000
_cell.length_b   1.000
_cell.length_c   1.000
_cell.angle_alpha   90.00
_cell.angle_beta   90.00
_cell.angle_gamma   90.00
#
_symmetry.space_group_name_H-M   'P 1'
#
loop_
_entity.id
_entity.type
_entity.pdbx_description
1 polymer ?
#
loop_
_entity_poly.entity_id
_entity_poly.type
_entity_poly.pdbx_seq_one_letter_code
_entity_poly.pdbx_strand_id
1 'polypeptide(L)'
;MRGARVADKAGPPDVRTDAAPCVGCGLCCDGTIFDRERAEPQEEGTLRRAGLSVIKEQGKVYFEHPCRFADHGRCSIYEDRFIFCRSFRCKVLKSYQKGEIDLSEAQVRVQKALALKSAVTEEEPTAGVWKHRQEFRKSMQSTKERPQLHLKMAALDFLLDRWFRK
;
A
#
# COMPACT_ATOMS: atom_id res chain seq x y z
N MET A 1 42.33 -26.48 20.60
CA MET A 1 41.15 -26.42 19.70
C MET A 1 40.25 -25.28 20.15
N ARG A 2 40.26 -24.16 19.44
CA ARG A 2 39.52 -22.95 19.82
C ARG A 2 38.34 -22.82 18.86
N GLY A 3 37.13 -23.01 19.39
CA GLY A 3 35.88 -22.84 18.67
C GLY A 3 35.64 -21.38 18.26
N ALA A 4 35.54 -21.13 16.98
CA ALA A 4 35.13 -19.84 16.44
C ALA A 4 33.62 -19.64 16.69
N ARG A 5 33.29 -18.62 17.50
CA ARG A 5 31.91 -18.11 17.61
C ARG A 5 31.59 -17.33 16.34
N VAL A 6 30.65 -17.83 15.56
CA VAL A 6 30.00 -17.07 14.50
C VAL A 6 29.12 -16.01 15.19
N ALA A 7 29.51 -14.76 15.03
CA ALA A 7 28.71 -13.64 15.52
C ALA A 7 27.55 -13.39 14.54
N ASP A 8 26.32 -13.69 14.96
CA ASP A 8 25.10 -13.18 14.35
C ASP A 8 25.09 -11.65 14.46
N LYS A 9 25.47 -10.99 13.38
CA LYS A 9 25.25 -9.56 13.19
C LYS A 9 23.96 -9.34 12.40
N ALA A 10 22.82 -9.66 12.98
CA ALA A 10 21.59 -9.01 12.60
C ALA A 10 21.50 -7.69 13.37
N GLY A 11 22.05 -6.63 12.80
CA GLY A 11 21.79 -5.27 13.27
C GLY A 11 20.29 -4.98 13.14
N PRO A 12 19.69 -4.15 14.02
CA PRO A 12 18.30 -3.76 13.90
C PRO A 12 18.10 -3.11 12.53
N PRO A 13 16.95 -3.35 11.85
CA PRO A 13 16.66 -2.69 10.58
C PRO A 13 16.72 -1.18 10.82
N ASP A 14 17.46 -0.48 9.96
CA ASP A 14 17.51 0.98 9.94
C ASP A 14 16.11 1.52 9.63
N VAL A 15 15.30 1.65 10.67
CA VAL A 15 13.97 2.22 10.59
C VAL A 15 14.17 3.72 10.53
N ARG A 16 14.17 4.28 9.31
CA ARG A 16 14.09 5.72 9.16
C ARG A 16 12.90 6.22 9.95
N THR A 17 13.15 6.93 11.02
CA THR A 17 12.14 7.35 12.00
C THR A 17 11.00 8.13 11.37
N ASP A 18 11.26 8.87 10.27
CA ASP A 18 10.28 9.66 9.52
C ASP A 18 9.28 8.84 8.70
N ALA A 19 9.59 7.57 8.39
CA ALA A 19 8.75 6.66 7.62
C ALA A 19 8.30 5.43 8.42
N ALA A 20 8.50 5.42 9.74
CA ALA A 20 8.21 4.29 10.63
C ALA A 20 6.79 3.71 10.46
N PRO A 21 5.70 4.49 10.27
CA PRO A 21 4.36 3.95 10.05
C PRO A 21 4.21 3.15 8.75
N CYS A 22 5.12 3.34 7.76
CA CYS A 22 5.05 2.67 6.46
C CYS A 22 5.63 1.26 6.50
N VAL A 23 6.48 0.96 7.49
CA VAL A 23 7.12 -0.37 7.61
C VAL A 23 6.05 -1.42 7.96
N GLY A 24 5.86 -2.37 7.04
CA GLY A 24 4.81 -3.39 7.19
C GLY A 24 3.40 -2.95 6.80
N CYS A 25 3.19 -1.70 6.36
CA CYS A 25 1.88 -1.21 5.93
C CYS A 25 1.50 -1.69 4.52
N GLY A 26 2.25 -1.32 3.50
CA GLY A 26 2.09 -1.73 2.10
C GLY A 26 0.81 -1.30 1.38
N LEU A 27 -0.15 -0.65 2.02
CA LEU A 27 -1.46 -0.31 1.46
C LEU A 27 -1.41 0.57 0.19
N CYS A 28 -0.34 1.32 -0.01
CA CYS A 28 -0.13 2.09 -1.24
C CYS A 28 0.49 1.24 -2.36
N CYS A 29 1.15 0.11 -2.04
CA CYS A 29 1.86 -0.73 -2.99
C CYS A 29 1.04 -1.94 -3.45
N ASP A 30 0.06 -2.36 -2.67
CA ASP A 30 -0.73 -3.57 -2.92
C ASP A 30 -2.06 -3.31 -3.66
N GLY A 31 -2.32 -2.08 -4.05
CA GLY A 31 -3.54 -1.70 -4.75
C GLY A 31 -4.73 -1.36 -3.83
N THR A 32 -4.53 -1.30 -2.51
CA THR A 32 -5.62 -0.97 -1.57
C THR A 32 -5.99 0.51 -1.62
N ILE A 33 -5.01 1.40 -1.72
CA ILE A 33 -5.26 2.86 -1.82
C ILE A 33 -5.47 3.28 -3.27
N PHE A 34 -4.66 2.78 -4.19
CA PHE A 34 -4.67 3.11 -5.62
C PHE A 34 -4.70 1.84 -6.48
N ASP A 35 -5.29 1.92 -7.66
CA ASP A 35 -5.18 0.89 -8.71
C ASP A 35 -3.94 1.12 -9.59
N ARG A 36 -3.58 2.39 -9.77
CA ARG A 36 -2.45 2.83 -10.57
C ARG A 36 -1.95 4.20 -10.10
N GLU A 37 -0.70 4.49 -10.42
CA GLU A 37 -0.09 5.78 -10.14
C GLU A 37 0.59 6.38 -11.35
N ARG A 38 0.57 7.72 -11.40
CA ARG A 38 1.24 8.47 -12.44
C ARG A 38 2.75 8.40 -12.25
N ALA A 39 3.44 8.00 -13.31
CA ALA A 39 4.89 8.07 -13.39
C ALA A 39 5.34 9.30 -14.19
N GLU A 40 6.56 9.74 -13.96
CA GLU A 40 7.18 10.72 -14.81
C GLU A 40 7.55 10.09 -16.17
N PRO A 41 7.39 10.82 -17.31
CA PRO A 41 7.63 10.25 -18.64
C PRO A 41 9.02 9.62 -18.80
N GLN A 42 10.05 10.19 -18.16
CA GLN A 42 11.42 9.67 -18.21
C GLN A 42 11.60 8.34 -17.45
N GLU A 43 10.68 7.97 -16.54
CA GLU A 43 10.72 6.71 -15.81
C GLU A 43 10.14 5.54 -16.61
N GLU A 44 9.40 5.80 -17.70
CA GLU A 44 8.69 4.74 -18.44
C GLU A 44 9.58 3.56 -18.81
N GLY A 45 10.73 3.84 -19.43
CA GLY A 45 11.67 2.79 -19.81
C GLY A 45 12.20 1.99 -18.64
N THR A 46 12.43 2.64 -17.51
CA THR A 46 12.88 1.99 -16.27
C THR A 46 11.79 1.13 -15.65
N LEU A 47 10.56 1.63 -15.59
CA LEU A 47 9.39 0.88 -15.10
C LEU A 47 9.16 -0.40 -15.91
N ARG A 48 9.22 -0.31 -17.24
CA ARG A 48 9.07 -1.47 -18.13
C ARG A 48 10.19 -2.49 -17.98
N ARG A 49 11.45 -2.04 -17.92
CA ARG A 49 12.60 -2.94 -17.66
C ARG A 49 12.52 -3.59 -16.29
N ALA A 50 11.99 -2.89 -15.31
CA ALA A 50 11.72 -3.44 -13.99
C ALA A 50 10.52 -4.42 -13.96
N GLY A 51 9.83 -4.63 -15.10
CA GLY A 51 8.73 -5.58 -15.26
C GLY A 51 7.43 -5.12 -14.60
N LEU A 52 7.23 -3.80 -14.45
CA LEU A 52 5.95 -3.25 -14.02
C LEU A 52 4.98 -3.15 -15.20
N SER A 53 3.70 -3.32 -14.94
CA SER A 53 2.64 -3.03 -15.90
C SER A 53 2.54 -1.52 -16.10
N VAL A 54 2.82 -1.05 -17.32
CA VAL A 54 2.85 0.38 -17.66
C VAL A 54 1.82 0.68 -18.72
N ILE A 55 0.95 1.64 -18.43
CA ILE A 55 -0.12 2.11 -19.31
C ILE A 55 0.16 3.54 -19.76
N LYS A 56 -0.17 3.85 -21.01
CA LYS A 56 -0.22 5.21 -21.53
C LYS A 56 -1.66 5.62 -21.80
N GLU A 57 -2.08 6.71 -21.16
CA GLU A 57 -3.40 7.31 -21.41
C GLU A 57 -3.26 8.83 -21.54
N GLN A 58 -3.79 9.38 -22.63
CA GLN A 58 -3.80 10.83 -22.88
C GLN A 58 -2.42 11.49 -22.71
N GLY A 59 -1.36 10.83 -23.19
CA GLY A 59 0.02 11.32 -23.12
C GLY A 59 0.67 11.20 -21.73
N LYS A 60 -0.02 10.62 -20.76
CA LYS A 60 0.48 10.38 -19.40
C LYS A 60 0.87 8.92 -19.21
N VAL A 61 1.92 8.68 -18.47
CA VAL A 61 2.42 7.36 -18.11
C VAL A 61 1.89 6.98 -16.73
N TYR A 62 1.39 5.75 -16.60
CA TYR A 62 0.96 5.17 -15.33
C TYR A 62 1.57 3.80 -15.16
N PHE A 63 1.78 3.37 -13.93
CA PHE A 63 2.06 1.98 -13.59
C PHE A 63 0.99 1.44 -12.64
N GLU A 64 0.68 0.17 -12.79
CA GLU A 64 -0.43 -0.48 -12.09
C GLU A 64 0.01 -1.15 -10.80
N HIS A 65 -0.95 -1.26 -9.89
CA HIS A 65 -0.84 -2.04 -8.66
C HIS A 65 -1.64 -3.35 -8.76
N PRO A 66 -1.26 -4.38 -8.00
CA PRO A 66 -0.20 -4.42 -6.99
C PRO A 66 1.21 -4.33 -7.61
N CYS A 67 2.08 -3.60 -6.91
CA CYS A 67 3.47 -3.48 -7.33
C CYS A 67 4.24 -4.78 -7.06
N ARG A 68 4.95 -5.31 -8.07
CA ARG A 68 5.73 -6.55 -7.94
C ARG A 68 6.86 -6.51 -6.90
N PHE A 69 7.28 -5.32 -6.50
CA PHE A 69 8.30 -5.11 -5.47
C PHE A 69 7.72 -5.01 -4.06
N ALA A 70 6.39 -5.11 -3.92
CA ALA A 70 5.73 -5.15 -2.62
C ALA A 70 5.71 -6.60 -2.11
N ASP A 71 6.33 -6.82 -0.97
CA ASP A 71 6.34 -8.10 -0.29
C ASP A 71 6.05 -7.91 1.19
N HIS A 72 5.00 -8.56 1.70
CA HIS A 72 4.56 -8.50 3.10
C HIS A 72 4.58 -7.08 3.71
N GLY A 73 4.07 -6.09 2.95
CA GLY A 73 4.02 -4.69 3.37
C GLY A 73 5.36 -3.96 3.31
N ARG A 74 6.38 -4.56 2.70
CA ARG A 74 7.71 -3.97 2.49
C ARG A 74 8.00 -3.80 1.00
N CYS A 75 8.89 -2.88 0.67
CA CYS A 75 9.35 -2.66 -0.69
C CYS A 75 10.77 -3.23 -0.85
N SER A 76 10.95 -4.21 -1.75
CA SER A 76 12.27 -4.82 -2.00
C SER A 76 13.29 -3.87 -2.64
N ILE A 77 12.80 -2.77 -3.25
CA ILE A 77 13.64 -1.72 -3.86
C ILE A 77 13.48 -0.39 -3.10
N TYR A 78 13.39 -0.43 -1.77
CA TYR A 78 13.03 0.76 -0.97
C TYR A 78 13.94 1.97 -1.26
N GLU A 79 15.24 1.78 -1.40
CA GLU A 79 16.20 2.85 -1.68
C GLU A 79 16.09 3.37 -3.12
N ASP A 80 15.76 2.49 -4.07
CA ASP A 80 15.67 2.77 -5.51
C ASP A 80 14.23 3.00 -5.99
N ARG A 81 13.34 3.38 -5.07
CA ARG A 81 11.92 3.62 -5.39
C ARG A 81 11.77 4.69 -6.47
N PHE A 82 10.75 4.51 -7.30
CA PHE A 82 10.32 5.48 -8.31
C PHE A 82 9.94 6.82 -7.68
N ILE A 83 9.96 7.88 -8.47
CA ILE A 83 9.75 9.28 -8.01
C ILE A 83 8.43 9.39 -7.24
N PHE A 84 7.32 8.88 -7.79
CA PHE A 84 6.05 8.87 -7.09
C PHE A 84 6.14 8.19 -5.71
N CYS A 85 6.70 6.99 -5.65
CA CYS A 85 6.81 6.22 -4.40
C CYS A 85 7.64 6.95 -3.33
N ARG A 86 8.65 7.75 -3.75
CA ARG A 86 9.44 8.57 -2.83
C ARG A 86 8.71 9.81 -2.36
N SER A 87 7.86 10.38 -3.21
CA SER A 87 7.16 11.65 -2.94
C SER A 87 5.81 11.47 -2.25
N PHE A 88 5.15 10.31 -2.45
CA PHE A 88 3.83 10.06 -1.90
C PHE A 88 3.85 10.00 -0.36
N ARG A 89 2.91 10.71 0.25
CA ARG A 89 2.64 10.71 1.70
C ARG A 89 1.14 10.62 1.92
N CYS A 90 0.68 9.51 2.52
CA CYS A 90 -0.70 9.37 2.95
C CYS A 90 -1.00 10.29 4.16
N LYS A 91 -2.28 10.46 4.51
CA LYS A 91 -2.67 11.31 5.66
C LYS A 91 -2.03 10.85 6.97
N VAL A 92 -2.03 9.52 7.26
CA VAL A 92 -1.38 8.98 8.48
C VAL A 92 0.09 9.40 8.54
N LEU A 93 0.84 9.19 7.44
CA LEU A 93 2.25 9.55 7.42
C LEU A 93 2.47 11.05 7.58
N LYS A 94 1.63 11.88 6.93
CA LYS A 94 1.68 13.34 7.08
C LYS A 94 1.41 13.79 8.52
N SER A 95 0.37 13.24 9.16
CA SER A 95 0.03 13.57 10.53
C SER A 95 1.13 13.15 11.51
N TYR A 96 1.74 11.98 11.29
CA TYR A 96 2.89 11.54 12.06
C TYR A 96 4.10 12.47 11.89
N GLN A 97 4.46 12.79 10.65
CA GLN A 97 5.59 13.70 10.35
C GLN A 97 5.42 15.12 10.89
N LYS A 98 4.17 15.58 11.04
CA LYS A 98 3.84 16.87 11.66
C LYS A 98 3.76 16.82 13.20
N GLY A 99 3.87 15.63 13.80
CA GLY A 99 3.69 15.47 15.24
C GLY A 99 2.23 15.59 15.72
N GLU A 100 1.25 15.55 14.80
CA GLU A 100 -0.18 15.56 15.14
C GLU A 100 -0.64 14.25 15.80
N ILE A 101 0.05 13.16 15.50
CA ILE A 101 -0.12 11.84 16.10
C ILE A 101 1.26 11.24 16.38
N ASP A 102 1.36 10.41 17.39
CA ASP A 102 2.58 9.64 17.67
C ASP A 102 2.66 8.35 16.82
N LEU A 103 3.76 7.63 16.97
CA LEU A 103 3.99 6.38 16.25
C LEU A 103 2.95 5.30 16.63
N SER A 104 2.58 5.22 17.90
CA SER A 104 1.61 4.23 18.39
C SER A 104 0.25 4.44 17.74
N GLU A 105 -0.26 5.68 17.72
CA GLU A 105 -1.52 6.01 17.06
C GLU A 105 -1.46 5.77 15.55
N ALA A 106 -0.33 6.12 14.91
CA ALA A 106 -0.14 5.86 13.49
C ALA A 106 -0.18 4.34 13.18
N GLN A 107 0.46 3.52 14.00
CA GLN A 107 0.44 2.07 13.87
C GLN A 107 -0.95 1.49 14.12
N VAL A 108 -1.70 1.98 15.10
CA VAL A 108 -3.08 1.56 15.35
C VAL A 108 -3.96 1.83 14.12
N ARG A 109 -3.83 2.98 13.46
CA ARG A 109 -4.55 3.31 12.23
C ARG A 109 -4.20 2.37 11.08
N VAL A 110 -2.91 2.06 10.92
CA VAL A 110 -2.43 1.09 9.92
C VAL A 110 -3.01 -0.30 10.19
N GLN A 111 -2.93 -0.80 11.42
CA GLN A 111 -3.43 -2.13 11.78
C GLN A 111 -4.95 -2.26 11.56
N LYS A 112 -5.73 -1.24 11.90
CA LYS A 112 -7.18 -1.22 11.63
C LYS A 112 -7.48 -1.32 10.13
N ALA A 113 -6.72 -0.62 9.28
CA ALA A 113 -6.88 -0.72 7.83
C ALA A 113 -6.48 -2.09 7.28
N LEU A 114 -5.38 -2.67 7.79
CA LEU A 114 -4.94 -4.01 7.40
C LEU A 114 -5.94 -5.09 7.81
N ALA A 115 -6.51 -5.00 9.01
CA ALA A 115 -7.54 -5.94 9.49
C ALA A 115 -8.80 -5.89 8.62
N LEU A 116 -9.30 -4.70 8.28
CA LEU A 116 -10.45 -4.56 7.38
C LEU A 116 -10.13 -5.05 5.96
N LYS A 117 -8.93 -4.76 5.46
CA LYS A 117 -8.47 -5.29 4.17
C LYS A 117 -8.47 -6.82 4.17
N SER A 118 -7.90 -7.46 5.21
CA SER A 118 -7.87 -8.91 5.36
C SER A 118 -9.28 -9.49 5.33
N ALA A 119 -10.19 -8.91 6.11
CA ALA A 119 -11.58 -9.35 6.17
C ALA A 119 -12.33 -9.24 4.83
N VAL A 120 -11.95 -8.31 3.96
CA VAL A 120 -12.47 -8.19 2.59
C VAL A 120 -11.83 -9.24 1.68
N THR A 121 -10.51 -9.42 1.74
CA THR A 121 -9.79 -10.34 0.84
C THR A 121 -10.00 -11.80 1.17
N GLU A 122 -10.35 -12.15 2.39
CA GLU A 122 -10.74 -13.52 2.79
C GLU A 122 -12.02 -13.98 2.09
N GLU A 123 -12.97 -13.06 1.82
CA GLU A 123 -14.20 -13.38 1.09
C GLU A 123 -14.02 -13.39 -0.43
N GLU A 124 -13.00 -12.68 -0.93
CA GLU A 124 -12.71 -12.57 -2.37
C GLU A 124 -11.19 -12.54 -2.63
N PRO A 125 -10.54 -13.69 -2.65
CA PRO A 125 -9.07 -13.75 -2.75
C PRO A 125 -8.50 -13.33 -4.10
N THR A 126 -9.31 -13.36 -5.18
CA THR A 126 -8.81 -13.32 -6.57
C THR A 126 -8.68 -11.93 -7.16
N ALA A 127 -9.24 -10.91 -6.54
CA ALA A 127 -9.11 -9.54 -7.03
C ALA A 127 -8.55 -8.64 -5.93
N GLY A 128 -7.63 -7.75 -6.28
CA GLY A 128 -7.16 -6.73 -5.35
C GLY A 128 -8.32 -5.87 -4.83
N VAL A 129 -8.20 -5.38 -3.60
CA VAL A 129 -9.25 -4.57 -2.93
C VAL A 129 -9.75 -3.42 -3.82
N TRP A 130 -8.88 -2.83 -4.63
CA TRP A 130 -9.26 -1.75 -5.55
C TRP A 130 -10.23 -2.21 -6.64
N LYS A 131 -9.99 -3.37 -7.26
CA LYS A 131 -10.87 -3.93 -8.30
C LYS A 131 -12.25 -4.24 -7.73
N HIS A 132 -12.32 -4.88 -6.57
CA HIS A 132 -13.59 -5.10 -5.86
C HIS A 132 -14.31 -3.80 -5.53
N ARG A 133 -13.58 -2.76 -5.14
CA ARG A 133 -14.17 -1.45 -4.88
C ARG A 133 -14.79 -0.84 -6.11
N GLN A 134 -14.17 -0.98 -7.28
CA GLN A 134 -14.74 -0.50 -8.54
C GLN A 134 -15.99 -1.30 -8.92
N GLU A 135 -15.94 -2.61 -8.81
CA GLU A 135 -17.07 -3.51 -9.06
C GLU A 135 -18.20 -3.24 -8.07
N PHE A 136 -17.89 -3.09 -6.79
CA PHE A 136 -18.83 -2.71 -5.74
C PHE A 136 -19.54 -1.39 -6.05
N ARG A 137 -18.82 -0.35 -6.45
CA ARG A 137 -19.44 0.94 -6.83
C ARG A 137 -20.36 0.83 -8.04
N LYS A 138 -20.07 -0.06 -8.97
CA LYS A 138 -20.93 -0.36 -10.14
C LYS A 138 -22.11 -1.22 -9.76
N SER A 139 -21.95 -2.13 -8.81
CA SER A 139 -22.95 -3.12 -8.39
C SER A 139 -23.81 -2.68 -7.19
N MET A 140 -23.76 -1.41 -6.79
CA MET A 140 -24.60 -0.90 -5.68
C MET A 140 -26.12 -1.21 -5.84
N GLN A 141 -26.54 -1.63 -7.02
CA GLN A 141 -27.88 -2.17 -7.27
C GLN A 141 -28.06 -3.62 -6.83
N SER A 142 -26.96 -4.37 -6.57
CA SER A 142 -26.96 -5.80 -6.18
C SER A 142 -26.58 -6.04 -4.71
N THR A 143 -26.84 -5.08 -3.82
CA THR A 143 -26.57 -5.18 -2.38
C THR A 143 -27.20 -6.37 -1.68
N LYS A 144 -28.16 -7.06 -2.32
CA LYS A 144 -28.91 -8.17 -1.70
C LYS A 144 -28.11 -9.46 -1.60
N GLU A 145 -27.11 -9.67 -2.46
CA GLU A 145 -26.44 -10.96 -2.57
C GLU A 145 -25.28 -11.16 -1.56
N ARG A 146 -24.59 -10.08 -1.14
CA ARG A 146 -23.41 -10.16 -0.26
C ARG A 146 -23.34 -9.01 0.75
N PRO A 147 -24.29 -8.88 1.67
CA PRO A 147 -24.40 -7.71 2.57
C PRO A 147 -23.18 -7.57 3.51
N GLN A 148 -22.60 -8.67 3.95
CA GLN A 148 -21.42 -8.69 4.83
C GLN A 148 -20.19 -8.11 4.13
N LEU A 149 -19.91 -8.55 2.90
CA LEU A 149 -18.80 -8.04 2.10
C LEU A 149 -18.98 -6.54 1.82
N HIS A 150 -20.20 -6.12 1.50
CA HIS A 150 -20.52 -4.71 1.27
C HIS A 150 -20.28 -3.85 2.51
N LEU A 151 -20.64 -4.32 3.69
CA LEU A 151 -20.39 -3.61 4.94
C LEU A 151 -18.89 -3.48 5.22
N LYS A 152 -18.11 -4.57 5.03
CA LYS A 152 -16.66 -4.57 5.20
C LYS A 152 -15.97 -3.63 4.21
N MET A 153 -16.40 -3.63 2.95
CA MET A 153 -15.87 -2.72 1.93
C MET A 153 -16.17 -1.26 2.27
N ALA A 154 -17.40 -0.94 2.67
CA ALA A 154 -17.78 0.40 3.07
C ALA A 154 -16.99 0.89 4.30
N ALA A 155 -16.79 0.02 5.29
CA ALA A 155 -15.98 0.33 6.47
C ALA A 155 -14.50 0.58 6.09
N LEU A 156 -13.93 -0.26 5.21
CA LEU A 156 -12.57 -0.07 4.71
C LEU A 156 -12.45 1.25 3.94
N ASP A 157 -13.36 1.54 3.02
CA ASP A 157 -13.34 2.79 2.24
C ASP A 157 -13.45 4.03 3.11
N PHE A 158 -14.37 4.02 4.08
CA PHE A 158 -14.51 5.11 5.05
C PHE A 158 -13.20 5.36 5.82
N LEU A 159 -12.55 4.28 6.27
CA LEU A 159 -11.29 4.38 7.00
C LEU A 159 -10.15 4.88 6.11
N LEU A 160 -10.07 4.38 4.86
CA LEU A 160 -9.06 4.83 3.90
C LEU A 160 -9.24 6.31 3.54
N ASP A 161 -10.44 6.78 3.32
CA ASP A 161 -10.71 8.18 3.02
C ASP A 161 -10.43 9.09 4.22
N ARG A 162 -10.70 8.60 5.43
CA ARG A 162 -10.42 9.36 6.66
C ARG A 162 -8.92 9.50 6.94
N TRP A 163 -8.14 8.42 6.80
CA TRP A 163 -6.79 8.35 7.32
C TRP A 163 -5.67 8.19 6.28
N PHE A 164 -5.97 7.79 5.06
CA PHE A 164 -4.93 7.45 4.09
C PHE A 164 -5.00 8.25 2.79
N ARG A 165 -6.18 8.41 2.21
CA ARG A 165 -6.34 9.14 0.95
C ARG A 165 -6.27 10.64 1.13
N LYS A 166 -5.93 11.37 0.04
CA LYS A 166 -5.94 12.83 0.02
C LYS A 166 -7.34 13.39 0.10
#